data_f0b87d6ee11700c577ed901c0551ca33
#
_entry.id   f0b87d6ee11700c577ed901c0551ca33
#
_cell.length_a   1.000
_cell.length_b   1.000
_cell.length_c   1.000
_cell.angle_alpha   90.00
_cell.angle_beta   90.00
_cell.angle_gamma   90.00
#
_symmetry.space_group_name_H-M   'P 1'
#
loop_
_entity.id
_entity.type
_entity.pdbx_description
1 polymer ?
#
loop_
_entity_poly.entity_id
_entity_poly.type
_entity_poly.pdbx_seq_one_letter_code
_entity_poly.pdbx_strand_id
1 'polypeptide(L)'
;MSGGSGKYSCKTAAETLEWIKAIIEFIKPYRFLIDAAVVNFFKDRLWEAVDKDWMDCLSSDPIQNLLQIPSGVVHDHWPASLKEFVLSLKSLSFPRDQANLLQEFPGSEITSLNSVLAQGMNRKKKHEIEALAAIVSSVSREVGSTTVVDVGSGQGYLAQVLSFEHQLSVFAIDACLHHGKVTDARAERIRKYYAAKMRKSGLVNRELSMPKTVTCQVLSANMLKTLSNSLVQGEKMKNPKMFGETISEQCQGPDESELPSTSDVYCNSTLVLAGLHACGDLSVTMLRTFLECDKVKSVISIGCCYNLLSEDDSKDASSLCGFPMSKGVKYTGFALGRSARDLACQSAERWRSLGKSSGLHNFELHAFRAAFQMVLSQYYPELLMTSPSIGRQGKALRRQQHQRILESNLNHGDVEDSSASLSKKILKEGSGFGIACTQSRNTEIKGSCWDIDAFSCESSYDSCINEETIYVNKFSLFTKFCHSGLGRLDLHILPDMDLHKLWKETEPFAGLIGSYWSLRVALGPILETVILLDRLLLLQEHGSFVEAVMLPIFDPILSPRNVALIAKKV
;
A
#
# COMPACT_ATOMS: atom_id res chain seq x y z
N MET A 1 -32.84 -4.29 -1.62
CA MET A 1 -33.50 -3.15 -2.30
C MET A 1 -32.81 -1.88 -1.86
N SER A 2 -32.65 -0.93 -2.76
CA SER A 2 -31.96 0.38 -2.68
C SER A 2 -30.43 0.31 -2.61
N GLY A 3 -29.83 -0.15 -3.70
CA GLY A 3 -28.51 0.35 -4.10
C GLY A 3 -28.65 1.83 -4.40
N GLY A 4 -28.05 2.72 -3.60
CA GLY A 4 -27.95 4.12 -3.91
C GLY A 4 -27.29 4.28 -5.30
N SER A 5 -28.06 4.75 -6.27
CA SER A 5 -27.59 5.12 -7.58
C SER A 5 -26.52 6.20 -7.40
N GLY A 6 -25.25 5.80 -7.39
CA GLY A 6 -24.14 6.74 -7.45
C GLY A 6 -24.29 7.61 -8.70
N LYS A 7 -23.99 8.91 -8.59
CA LYS A 7 -24.05 9.86 -9.71
C LYS A 7 -23.19 9.42 -10.90
N TYR A 8 -22.15 8.63 -10.67
CA TYR A 8 -21.19 8.19 -11.68
C TYR A 8 -21.19 6.66 -11.83
N SER A 9 -20.88 6.21 -13.04
CA SER A 9 -20.73 4.81 -13.43
C SER A 9 -19.33 4.58 -14.04
N CYS A 10 -18.85 3.35 -13.97
CA CYS A 10 -17.59 2.93 -14.61
C CYS A 10 -17.77 1.60 -15.38
N LYS A 11 -18.96 1.34 -15.89
CA LYS A 11 -19.26 0.13 -16.66
C LYS A 11 -18.63 0.13 -18.04
N THR A 12 -18.45 1.29 -18.63
CA THR A 12 -17.84 1.49 -19.95
C THR A 12 -16.64 2.42 -19.87
N ALA A 13 -15.74 2.35 -20.84
CA ALA A 13 -14.59 3.23 -20.94
C ALA A 13 -14.99 4.72 -21.01
N ALA A 14 -16.08 5.03 -21.70
CA ALA A 14 -16.61 6.40 -21.80
C ALA A 14 -17.07 6.93 -20.43
N GLU A 15 -17.89 6.16 -19.71
CA GLU A 15 -18.35 6.52 -18.36
C GLU A 15 -17.19 6.67 -17.37
N THR A 16 -16.21 5.75 -17.44
CA THR A 16 -15.01 5.77 -16.60
C THR A 16 -14.19 7.05 -16.84
N LEU A 17 -13.99 7.42 -18.10
CA LEU A 17 -13.27 8.64 -18.47
C LEU A 17 -14.04 9.90 -18.06
N GLU A 18 -15.36 9.91 -18.19
CA GLU A 18 -16.21 11.01 -17.75
C GLU A 18 -16.11 11.23 -16.23
N TRP A 19 -16.15 10.15 -15.46
CA TRP A 19 -15.95 10.22 -14.01
C TRP A 19 -14.57 10.78 -13.64
N ILE A 20 -13.50 10.29 -14.30
CA ILE A 20 -12.14 10.82 -14.10
C ILE A 20 -12.09 12.32 -14.39
N LYS A 21 -12.66 12.77 -15.52
CA LYS A 21 -12.71 14.19 -15.87
C LYS A 21 -13.45 15.02 -14.83
N ALA A 22 -14.58 14.52 -14.31
CA ALA A 22 -15.33 15.20 -13.25
C ALA A 22 -14.49 15.37 -11.97
N ILE A 23 -13.71 14.36 -11.59
CA ILE A 23 -12.79 14.44 -10.44
C ILE A 23 -11.69 15.47 -10.74
N ILE A 24 -11.08 15.45 -11.93
CA ILE A 24 -10.01 16.38 -12.31
C ILE A 24 -10.53 17.82 -12.22
N GLU A 25 -11.71 18.11 -12.78
CA GLU A 25 -12.31 19.46 -12.70
C GLU A 25 -12.57 19.87 -11.24
N PHE A 26 -13.11 18.97 -10.43
CA PHE A 26 -13.40 19.25 -9.04
C PHE A 26 -12.14 19.58 -8.22
N ILE A 27 -11.02 18.89 -8.44
CA ILE A 27 -9.80 19.11 -7.64
C ILE A 27 -8.98 20.33 -8.07
N LYS A 28 -9.21 20.90 -9.27
CA LYS A 28 -8.45 22.07 -9.75
C LYS A 28 -8.39 23.22 -8.75
N PRO A 29 -9.50 23.74 -8.19
CA PRO A 29 -9.48 24.83 -7.23
C PRO A 29 -8.84 24.44 -5.88
N TYR A 30 -8.73 23.14 -5.58
CA TYR A 30 -8.20 22.63 -4.31
C TYR A 30 -6.76 22.11 -4.41
N ARG A 31 -6.07 22.37 -5.54
CA ARG A 31 -4.67 21.94 -5.74
C ARG A 31 -3.74 22.44 -4.63
N PHE A 32 -4.00 23.64 -4.08
CA PHE A 32 -3.24 24.18 -2.96
C PHE A 32 -3.28 23.29 -1.71
N LEU A 33 -4.41 22.61 -1.43
CA LEU A 33 -4.51 21.62 -0.35
C LEU A 33 -3.72 20.34 -0.68
N ILE A 34 -3.68 19.93 -1.95
CA ILE A 34 -3.02 18.70 -2.39
C ILE A 34 -1.50 18.88 -2.43
N ASP A 35 -1.03 19.96 -3.06
CA ASP A 35 0.38 20.15 -3.42
C ASP A 35 1.22 20.67 -2.26
N ALA A 36 0.60 21.37 -1.30
CA ALA A 36 1.30 21.90 -0.15
C ALA A 36 1.98 20.82 0.69
N ALA A 37 3.21 21.06 1.10
CA ALA A 37 3.90 20.25 2.09
C ALA A 37 3.41 20.63 3.49
N VAL A 38 2.65 19.75 4.17
CA VAL A 38 2.05 20.05 5.50
C VAL A 38 3.10 20.41 6.55
N VAL A 39 4.32 19.92 6.41
CA VAL A 39 5.43 20.31 7.29
C VAL A 39 5.73 21.82 7.22
N ASN A 40 5.35 22.47 6.12
CA ASN A 40 5.49 23.92 5.97
C ASN A 40 4.29 24.72 6.51
N PHE A 41 3.37 24.09 7.22
CA PHE A 41 2.12 24.71 7.68
C PHE A 41 2.32 26.09 8.30
N PHE A 42 3.24 26.25 9.25
CA PHE A 42 3.55 27.53 9.85
C PHE A 42 4.40 28.43 8.96
N LYS A 43 5.42 27.86 8.30
CA LYS A 43 6.35 28.60 7.45
C LYS A 43 5.64 29.33 6.31
N ASP A 44 4.74 28.61 5.61
CA ASP A 44 4.05 29.12 4.44
C ASP A 44 2.62 29.61 4.78
N ARG A 45 2.24 29.65 6.07
CA ARG A 45 0.93 30.06 6.59
C ARG A 45 -0.23 29.42 5.83
N LEU A 46 -0.17 28.09 5.66
CA LEU A 46 -1.05 27.35 4.75
C LEU A 46 -2.55 27.49 5.06
N TRP A 47 -2.93 27.83 6.29
CA TRP A 47 -4.33 28.06 6.68
C TRP A 47 -4.94 29.31 6.02
N GLU A 48 -4.13 30.28 5.60
CA GLU A 48 -4.61 31.51 4.96
C GLU A 48 -5.10 31.28 3.52
N ALA A 49 -4.67 30.17 2.89
CA ALA A 49 -5.15 29.79 1.57
C ALA A 49 -6.54 29.10 1.60
N VAL A 50 -7.01 28.71 2.78
CA VAL A 50 -8.32 28.10 2.97
C VAL A 50 -9.35 29.20 3.20
N ASP A 51 -10.58 28.99 2.72
CA ASP A 51 -11.71 29.87 3.01
C ASP A 51 -11.80 30.16 4.52
N LYS A 52 -11.88 31.45 4.88
CA LYS A 52 -11.84 31.90 6.27
C LYS A 52 -13.03 31.34 7.06
N ASP A 53 -14.24 31.33 6.49
CA ASP A 53 -15.43 30.84 7.16
C ASP A 53 -15.31 29.33 7.47
N TRP A 54 -14.62 28.58 6.58
CA TRP A 54 -14.31 27.18 6.84
C TRP A 54 -13.34 27.01 8.01
N MET A 55 -12.26 27.79 8.02
CA MET A 55 -11.25 27.70 9.08
C MET A 55 -11.81 28.12 10.43
N ASP A 56 -12.57 29.22 10.49
CA ASP A 56 -13.18 29.73 11.72
C ASP A 56 -14.21 28.70 12.27
N CYS A 57 -15.02 28.12 11.42
CA CYS A 57 -15.97 27.08 11.79
C CYS A 57 -15.27 25.83 12.31
N LEU A 58 -14.32 25.27 11.55
CA LEU A 58 -13.67 24.00 11.88
C LEU A 58 -12.69 24.13 13.05
N SER A 59 -12.12 25.30 13.31
CA SER A 59 -11.22 25.51 14.46
C SER A 59 -11.93 25.39 15.81
N SER A 60 -13.22 25.73 15.85
CA SER A 60 -14.09 25.62 17.02
C SER A 60 -14.84 24.30 17.13
N ASP A 61 -14.77 23.46 16.07
CA ASP A 61 -15.52 22.22 16.00
C ASP A 61 -14.88 21.09 16.84
N PRO A 62 -15.68 20.19 17.42
CA PRO A 62 -15.15 19.03 18.10
C PRO A 62 -14.27 18.17 17.19
N ILE A 63 -13.17 17.64 17.73
CA ILE A 63 -12.21 16.81 16.98
C ILE A 63 -12.90 15.63 16.29
N GLN A 64 -13.92 15.06 16.92
CA GLN A 64 -14.69 13.95 16.34
C GLN A 64 -15.33 14.34 15.00
N ASN A 65 -15.81 15.60 14.86
CA ASN A 65 -16.37 16.11 13.61
C ASN A 65 -15.28 16.23 12.54
N LEU A 66 -14.11 16.76 12.91
CA LEU A 66 -12.96 16.86 12.01
C LEU A 66 -12.52 15.48 11.49
N LEU A 67 -12.52 14.46 12.33
CA LEU A 67 -12.16 13.09 11.95
C LEU A 67 -13.17 12.43 11.01
N GLN A 68 -14.38 12.94 10.91
CA GLN A 68 -15.44 12.41 10.04
C GLN A 68 -15.51 13.08 8.66
N ILE A 69 -14.86 14.25 8.48
CA ILE A 69 -14.81 14.96 7.18
C ILE A 69 -14.38 14.02 6.04
N PRO A 70 -13.30 13.23 6.17
CA PRO A 70 -12.87 12.34 5.09
C PRO A 70 -13.88 11.26 4.71
N SER A 71 -14.84 10.95 5.60
CA SER A 71 -15.93 9.99 5.34
C SER A 71 -17.17 10.64 4.73
N GLY A 72 -17.12 11.93 4.42
CA GLY A 72 -18.24 12.66 3.82
C GLY A 72 -19.40 12.93 4.78
N VAL A 73 -19.14 13.04 6.08
CA VAL A 73 -20.12 13.45 7.09
C VAL A 73 -20.12 14.96 7.17
N VAL A 74 -21.31 15.55 7.16
CA VAL A 74 -21.54 17.01 7.27
C VAL A 74 -22.36 17.32 8.50
N HIS A 75 -22.21 18.54 9.04
CA HIS A 75 -22.97 19.03 10.20
C HIS A 75 -23.76 20.26 9.82
N ASP A 76 -24.95 20.47 10.44
CA ASP A 76 -25.89 21.54 10.05
C ASP A 76 -25.32 22.95 10.24
N HIS A 77 -24.48 23.14 11.26
CA HIS A 77 -23.86 24.43 11.58
C HIS A 77 -22.71 24.83 10.63
N TRP A 78 -22.27 23.93 9.74
CA TRP A 78 -21.20 24.25 8.80
C TRP A 78 -21.66 25.20 7.69
N PRO A 79 -20.77 26.05 7.16
CA PRO A 79 -21.03 26.86 5.97
C PRO A 79 -21.52 26.00 4.81
N ALA A 80 -22.44 26.56 4.02
CA ALA A 80 -23.02 25.85 2.86
C ALA A 80 -21.94 25.36 1.87
N SER A 81 -20.95 26.21 1.59
CA SER A 81 -19.82 25.88 0.70
C SER A 81 -18.96 24.73 1.23
N LEU A 82 -18.73 24.64 2.56
CA LEU A 82 -18.02 23.52 3.17
C LEU A 82 -18.84 22.22 3.07
N LYS A 83 -20.13 22.29 3.31
CA LYS A 83 -21.04 21.13 3.14
C LYS A 83 -21.02 20.64 1.69
N GLU A 84 -21.12 21.55 0.72
CA GLU A 84 -21.05 21.23 -0.70
C GLU A 84 -19.72 20.55 -1.08
N PHE A 85 -18.59 21.09 -0.59
CA PHE A 85 -17.26 20.49 -0.76
C PHE A 85 -17.23 19.03 -0.27
N VAL A 86 -17.65 18.79 0.98
CA VAL A 86 -17.61 17.46 1.60
C VAL A 86 -18.56 16.47 0.90
N LEU A 87 -19.76 16.90 0.51
CA LEU A 87 -20.73 16.07 -0.21
C LEU A 87 -20.24 15.76 -1.64
N SER A 88 -19.61 16.72 -2.30
CA SER A 88 -19.02 16.51 -3.62
C SER A 88 -17.88 15.48 -3.57
N LEU A 89 -17.00 15.56 -2.59
CA LEU A 89 -15.97 14.54 -2.35
C LEU A 89 -16.57 13.15 -2.20
N LYS A 90 -17.62 13.02 -1.38
CA LYS A 90 -18.32 11.75 -1.19
C LYS A 90 -18.91 11.21 -2.48
N SER A 91 -19.56 12.07 -3.27
CA SER A 91 -20.22 11.68 -4.53
C SER A 91 -19.23 11.28 -5.63
N LEU A 92 -18.03 11.85 -5.62
CA LEU A 92 -16.96 11.58 -6.58
C LEU A 92 -16.08 10.39 -6.17
N SER A 93 -16.12 9.97 -4.90
CA SER A 93 -15.34 8.83 -4.41
C SER A 93 -15.98 7.50 -4.81
N PHE A 94 -15.15 6.51 -5.18
CA PHE A 94 -15.63 5.15 -5.40
C PHE A 94 -16.18 4.56 -4.10
N PRO A 95 -17.38 3.93 -4.11
CA PRO A 95 -17.98 3.32 -2.93
C PRO A 95 -17.08 2.26 -2.29
N ARG A 96 -17.05 2.21 -0.96
CA ARG A 96 -16.16 1.31 -0.20
C ARG A 96 -16.91 0.25 0.59
N ASP A 97 -18.24 0.30 0.63
CA ASP A 97 -19.04 -0.73 1.28
C ASP A 97 -18.76 -2.08 0.64
N GLN A 98 -18.50 -3.09 1.47
CA GLN A 98 -18.14 -4.42 0.98
C GLN A 98 -19.25 -4.98 0.10
N ALA A 99 -18.89 -5.41 -1.10
CA ALA A 99 -19.80 -6.05 -2.05
C ALA A 99 -20.32 -7.39 -1.51
N ASN A 100 -21.51 -7.79 -1.92
CA ASN A 100 -22.02 -9.13 -1.65
C ASN A 100 -21.29 -10.15 -2.54
N LEU A 101 -20.22 -10.73 -2.01
CA LEU A 101 -19.35 -11.63 -2.77
C LEU A 101 -20.06 -12.89 -3.27
N LEU A 102 -21.10 -13.36 -2.58
CA LEU A 102 -21.89 -14.51 -3.05
C LEU A 102 -22.74 -14.17 -4.27
N GLN A 103 -23.18 -12.92 -4.38
CA GLN A 103 -23.94 -12.44 -5.54
C GLN A 103 -23.02 -12.19 -6.74
N GLU A 104 -21.87 -11.57 -6.50
CA GLU A 104 -20.90 -11.22 -7.56
C GLU A 104 -20.15 -12.45 -8.08
N PHE A 105 -19.91 -13.45 -7.21
CA PHE A 105 -19.22 -14.70 -7.52
C PHE A 105 -20.06 -15.90 -7.06
N PRO A 106 -21.06 -16.32 -7.82
CA PRO A 106 -21.88 -17.47 -7.48
C PRO A 106 -21.03 -18.72 -7.26
N GLY A 107 -21.23 -19.40 -6.10
CA GLY A 107 -20.44 -20.58 -5.72
C GLY A 107 -19.07 -20.26 -5.10
N SER A 108 -18.77 -19.00 -4.78
CA SER A 108 -17.67 -18.66 -3.90
C SER A 108 -18.11 -18.88 -2.45
N GLU A 109 -17.54 -19.88 -1.79
CA GLU A 109 -17.74 -20.07 -0.34
C GLU A 109 -16.58 -19.42 0.41
N ILE A 110 -16.88 -18.39 1.20
CA ILE A 110 -15.91 -17.85 2.16
C ILE A 110 -15.87 -18.81 3.34
N THR A 111 -14.91 -19.73 3.33
CA THR A 111 -14.72 -20.68 4.41
C THR A 111 -13.78 -20.10 5.46
N SER A 112 -14.16 -20.19 6.73
CA SER A 112 -13.26 -19.79 7.82
C SER A 112 -12.03 -20.68 7.86
N LEU A 113 -10.84 -20.08 7.82
CA LEU A 113 -9.58 -20.80 7.86
C LEU A 113 -9.41 -21.58 9.17
N ASN A 114 -8.97 -22.81 9.05
CA ASN A 114 -8.58 -23.59 10.21
C ASN A 114 -7.35 -23.00 10.92
N SER A 115 -7.11 -23.41 12.18
CA SER A 115 -6.07 -22.84 13.04
C SER A 115 -4.65 -22.98 12.48
N VAL A 116 -4.39 -24.01 11.68
CA VAL A 116 -3.05 -24.29 11.11
C VAL A 116 -2.75 -23.32 9.96
N LEU A 117 -3.71 -23.09 9.07
CA LEU A 117 -3.61 -22.10 8.00
C LEU A 117 -3.62 -20.66 8.55
N ALA A 118 -4.43 -20.39 9.58
CA ALA A 118 -4.53 -19.07 10.19
C ALA A 118 -3.34 -18.70 11.10
N GLN A 119 -2.46 -19.66 11.41
CA GLN A 119 -1.32 -19.41 12.31
C GLN A 119 -0.43 -18.25 11.82
N GLY A 120 -0.20 -17.26 12.68
CA GLY A 120 0.61 -16.07 12.39
C GLY A 120 -0.14 -14.98 11.60
N MET A 121 -1.44 -15.14 11.34
CA MET A 121 -2.28 -14.10 10.78
C MET A 121 -2.94 -13.28 11.92
N ASN A 122 -2.93 -11.95 11.79
CA ASN A 122 -3.80 -11.10 12.57
C ASN A 122 -5.22 -11.10 11.95
N ARG A 123 -6.20 -10.52 12.67
CA ARG A 123 -7.60 -10.46 12.22
C ARG A 123 -7.77 -9.87 10.81
N LYS A 124 -7.07 -8.75 10.52
CA LYS A 124 -7.06 -8.12 9.20
C LYS A 124 -6.59 -9.10 8.12
N LYS A 125 -5.40 -9.70 8.30
CA LYS A 125 -4.82 -10.60 7.31
C LYS A 125 -5.68 -11.84 7.07
N LYS A 126 -6.26 -12.40 8.15
CA LYS A 126 -7.17 -13.54 8.04
C LYS A 126 -8.37 -13.19 7.16
N HIS A 127 -9.04 -12.06 7.42
CA HIS A 127 -10.16 -11.57 6.62
C HIS A 127 -9.79 -11.37 5.14
N GLU A 128 -8.64 -10.72 4.87
CA GLU A 128 -8.17 -10.48 3.50
C GLU A 128 -7.91 -11.80 2.74
N ILE A 129 -7.27 -12.77 3.39
CA ILE A 129 -6.94 -14.05 2.77
C ILE A 129 -8.19 -14.89 2.52
N GLU A 130 -9.13 -14.97 3.47
CA GLU A 130 -10.38 -15.71 3.32
C GLU A 130 -11.21 -15.20 2.13
N ALA A 131 -11.41 -13.89 2.05
CA ALA A 131 -12.17 -13.29 0.96
C ALA A 131 -11.47 -13.41 -0.41
N LEU A 132 -10.17 -13.10 -0.46
CA LEU A 132 -9.43 -13.15 -1.73
C LEU A 132 -9.27 -14.57 -2.25
N ALA A 133 -9.01 -15.55 -1.39
CA ALA A 133 -8.87 -16.94 -1.81
C ALA A 133 -10.18 -17.49 -2.43
N ALA A 134 -11.33 -17.14 -1.85
CA ALA A 134 -12.64 -17.50 -2.40
C ALA A 134 -12.85 -16.92 -3.81
N ILE A 135 -12.51 -15.63 -4.00
CA ILE A 135 -12.64 -14.95 -5.31
C ILE A 135 -11.68 -15.56 -6.32
N VAL A 136 -10.40 -15.73 -5.97
CA VAL A 136 -9.40 -16.33 -6.86
C VAL A 136 -9.81 -17.72 -7.29
N SER A 137 -10.31 -18.54 -6.36
CA SER A 137 -10.82 -19.87 -6.68
C SER A 137 -12.03 -19.84 -7.61
N SER A 138 -12.99 -18.93 -7.39
CA SER A 138 -14.15 -18.75 -8.25
C SER A 138 -13.77 -18.31 -9.66
N VAL A 139 -12.94 -17.28 -9.78
CA VAL A 139 -12.45 -16.77 -11.06
C VAL A 139 -11.61 -17.82 -11.79
N SER A 140 -10.76 -18.57 -11.09
CA SER A 140 -9.96 -19.66 -11.70
C SER A 140 -10.85 -20.72 -12.33
N ARG A 141 -11.94 -21.13 -11.66
CA ARG A 141 -12.93 -22.07 -12.21
C ARG A 141 -13.64 -21.49 -13.43
N GLU A 142 -14.04 -20.25 -13.38
CA GLU A 142 -14.74 -19.56 -14.47
C GLU A 142 -13.89 -19.49 -15.75
N VAL A 143 -12.59 -19.16 -15.62
CA VAL A 143 -11.68 -19.09 -16.78
C VAL A 143 -11.02 -20.43 -17.11
N GLY A 144 -11.42 -21.53 -16.47
CA GLY A 144 -10.88 -22.88 -16.70
C GLY A 144 -9.38 -23.02 -16.37
N SER A 145 -8.86 -22.22 -15.44
CA SER A 145 -7.45 -22.27 -15.03
C SER A 145 -7.27 -22.99 -13.69
N THR A 146 -6.34 -23.93 -13.63
CA THR A 146 -5.98 -24.62 -12.38
C THR A 146 -4.73 -24.05 -11.73
N THR A 147 -4.09 -23.06 -12.38
CA THR A 147 -2.83 -22.49 -11.93
C THR A 147 -2.94 -21.01 -11.60
N VAL A 148 -2.50 -20.65 -10.41
CA VAL A 148 -2.47 -19.29 -9.90
C VAL A 148 -1.03 -18.83 -9.65
N VAL A 149 -0.75 -17.60 -9.99
CA VAL A 149 0.51 -16.91 -9.66
C VAL A 149 0.19 -15.87 -8.59
N ASP A 150 0.63 -16.11 -7.34
CA ASP A 150 0.53 -15.18 -6.21
C ASP A 150 1.70 -14.19 -6.27
N VAL A 151 1.43 -12.98 -6.77
CA VAL A 151 2.45 -11.95 -7.05
C VAL A 151 2.67 -11.07 -5.83
N GLY A 152 3.92 -11.00 -5.35
CA GLY A 152 4.24 -10.35 -4.08
C GLY A 152 3.74 -11.17 -2.89
N SER A 153 3.91 -12.48 -2.95
CA SER A 153 3.35 -13.48 -2.02
C SER A 153 3.78 -13.28 -0.56
N GLY A 154 4.89 -12.57 -0.31
CA GLY A 154 5.43 -12.35 1.03
C GLY A 154 5.71 -13.68 1.74
N GLN A 155 5.02 -13.93 2.85
CA GLN A 155 5.14 -15.19 3.62
C GLN A 155 4.23 -16.31 3.09
N GLY A 156 3.67 -16.17 1.89
CA GLY A 156 2.91 -17.21 1.19
C GLY A 156 1.55 -17.56 1.80
N TYR A 157 0.93 -16.67 2.55
CA TYR A 157 -0.36 -16.96 3.19
C TYR A 157 -1.46 -17.28 2.18
N LEU A 158 -1.60 -16.45 1.13
CA LEU A 158 -2.58 -16.68 0.07
C LEU A 158 -2.26 -17.96 -0.71
N ALA A 159 -1.00 -18.11 -1.13
CA ALA A 159 -0.55 -19.28 -1.86
C ALA A 159 -0.87 -20.59 -1.14
N GLN A 160 -0.70 -20.63 0.17
CA GLN A 160 -0.99 -21.83 0.96
C GLN A 160 -2.48 -22.14 1.05
N VAL A 161 -3.33 -21.14 1.23
CA VAL A 161 -4.78 -21.33 1.27
C VAL A 161 -5.28 -21.82 -0.09
N LEU A 162 -4.82 -21.20 -1.18
CA LEU A 162 -5.18 -21.62 -2.54
C LEU A 162 -4.73 -23.06 -2.84
N SER A 163 -3.53 -23.47 -2.39
CA SER A 163 -3.05 -24.83 -2.61
C SER A 163 -3.75 -25.88 -1.74
N PHE A 164 -3.84 -25.64 -0.42
CA PHE A 164 -4.31 -26.66 0.50
C PHE A 164 -5.84 -26.75 0.65
N GLU A 165 -6.56 -25.61 0.59
CA GLU A 165 -8.02 -25.61 0.68
C GLU A 165 -8.69 -25.67 -0.69
N HIS A 166 -8.22 -24.87 -1.65
CA HIS A 166 -8.84 -24.77 -2.97
C HIS A 166 -8.20 -25.70 -4.02
N GLN A 167 -7.10 -26.41 -3.67
CA GLN A 167 -6.42 -27.41 -4.50
C GLN A 167 -5.94 -26.88 -5.86
N LEU A 168 -5.56 -25.63 -5.89
CA LEU A 168 -4.98 -25.00 -7.06
C LEU A 168 -3.45 -25.21 -7.08
N SER A 169 -2.88 -25.32 -8.27
CA SER A 169 -1.43 -25.21 -8.46
C SER A 169 -1.01 -23.77 -8.28
N VAL A 170 -0.07 -23.47 -7.38
CA VAL A 170 0.29 -22.09 -7.06
C VAL A 170 1.79 -21.84 -7.18
N PHE A 171 2.13 -20.79 -7.92
CA PHE A 171 3.46 -20.18 -7.89
C PHE A 171 3.42 -18.94 -6.98
N ALA A 172 4.20 -18.98 -5.89
CA ALA A 172 4.36 -17.88 -4.97
C ALA A 172 5.60 -17.07 -5.36
N ILE A 173 5.40 -15.89 -5.96
CA ILE A 173 6.48 -15.03 -6.46
C ILE A 173 6.72 -13.88 -5.48
N ASP A 174 7.96 -13.71 -5.03
CA ASP A 174 8.38 -12.57 -4.21
C ASP A 174 9.83 -12.16 -4.54
N ALA A 175 10.12 -10.86 -4.42
CA ALA A 175 11.46 -10.35 -4.65
C ALA A 175 12.46 -10.73 -3.54
N CYS A 176 11.97 -11.08 -2.35
CA CYS A 176 12.77 -11.38 -1.19
C CYS A 176 12.99 -12.89 -1.02
N LEU A 177 14.22 -13.36 -1.22
CA LEU A 177 14.60 -14.77 -1.02
C LEU A 177 14.22 -15.31 0.37
N HIS A 178 14.29 -14.48 1.42
CA HIS A 178 13.90 -14.88 2.77
C HIS A 178 12.41 -15.25 2.85
N HIS A 179 11.54 -14.52 2.14
CA HIS A 179 10.12 -14.83 2.08
C HIS A 179 9.86 -16.21 1.45
N GLY A 180 10.56 -16.56 0.38
CA GLY A 180 10.47 -17.89 -0.23
C GLY A 180 10.80 -19.00 0.78
N LYS A 181 11.91 -18.89 1.50
CA LYS A 181 12.29 -19.86 2.54
C LYS A 181 11.25 -19.99 3.65
N VAL A 182 10.66 -18.87 4.09
CA VAL A 182 9.59 -18.88 5.10
C VAL A 182 8.33 -19.55 4.57
N THR A 183 7.97 -19.27 3.31
CA THR A 183 6.82 -19.87 2.62
C THR A 183 6.97 -21.40 2.52
N ASP A 184 8.14 -21.90 2.10
CA ASP A 184 8.43 -23.33 1.98
C ASP A 184 8.38 -24.04 3.33
N ALA A 185 9.03 -23.47 4.36
CA ALA A 185 9.03 -24.06 5.70
C ALA A 185 7.61 -24.10 6.31
N ARG A 186 6.77 -23.10 6.00
CA ARG A 186 5.38 -23.05 6.42
C ARG A 186 4.54 -24.09 5.66
N ALA A 187 4.69 -24.17 4.34
CA ALA A 187 3.99 -25.13 3.49
C ALA A 187 4.26 -26.58 3.94
N GLU A 188 5.50 -26.89 4.28
CA GLU A 188 5.87 -28.23 4.78
C GLU A 188 5.19 -28.57 6.11
N ARG A 189 5.06 -27.61 7.03
CA ARG A 189 4.31 -27.81 8.30
C ARG A 189 2.82 -28.07 8.04
N ILE A 190 2.22 -27.29 7.14
CA ILE A 190 0.82 -27.44 6.76
C ILE A 190 0.60 -28.79 6.07
N ARG A 191 1.48 -29.20 5.16
CA ARG A 191 1.43 -30.51 4.48
C ARG A 191 1.41 -31.66 5.48
N LYS A 192 2.29 -31.63 6.50
CA LYS A 192 2.31 -32.65 7.56
C LYS A 192 0.98 -32.74 8.31
N TYR A 193 0.36 -31.60 8.62
CA TYR A 193 -0.94 -31.58 9.28
C TYR A 193 -2.03 -32.20 8.40
N TYR A 194 -2.13 -31.79 7.13
CA TYR A 194 -3.14 -32.32 6.21
C TYR A 194 -2.91 -33.80 5.92
N ALA A 195 -1.68 -34.26 5.74
CA ALA A 195 -1.34 -35.68 5.59
C ALA A 195 -1.78 -36.50 6.80
N ALA A 196 -1.57 -36.00 8.02
CA ALA A 196 -2.04 -36.68 9.24
C ALA A 196 -3.58 -36.72 9.33
N LYS A 197 -4.27 -35.65 8.94
CA LYS A 197 -5.74 -35.56 8.90
C LYS A 197 -6.30 -36.57 7.87
N MET A 198 -5.72 -36.66 6.69
CA MET A 198 -6.14 -37.57 5.63
C MET A 198 -5.97 -39.06 6.02
N ARG A 199 -4.86 -39.41 6.69
CA ARG A 199 -4.67 -40.78 7.23
C ARG A 199 -5.76 -41.14 8.22
N LYS A 200 -6.17 -40.22 9.08
CA LYS A 200 -7.25 -40.45 10.06
C LYS A 200 -8.63 -40.62 9.41
N SER A 201 -8.86 -39.99 8.25
CA SER A 201 -10.14 -40.08 7.51
C SER A 201 -10.16 -41.21 6.44
N GLY A 202 -9.13 -42.06 6.35
CA GLY A 202 -9.06 -43.16 5.38
C GLY A 202 -8.80 -42.74 3.93
N LEU A 203 -8.56 -41.45 3.68
CA LEU A 203 -8.30 -40.90 2.34
C LEU A 203 -6.80 -40.95 2.00
N VAL A 204 -6.23 -42.13 1.86
CA VAL A 204 -4.77 -42.33 1.81
C VAL A 204 -4.11 -41.88 0.50
N ASN A 205 -4.85 -41.71 -0.60
CA ASN A 205 -4.26 -41.56 -1.95
C ASN A 205 -4.40 -40.18 -2.59
N ARG A 206 -4.67 -39.11 -1.81
CA ARG A 206 -4.77 -37.78 -2.40
C ARG A 206 -3.43 -37.05 -2.29
N GLU A 207 -2.82 -36.74 -3.42
CA GLU A 207 -1.61 -35.94 -3.48
C GLU A 207 -1.91 -34.47 -3.05
N LEU A 208 -1.20 -33.98 -2.05
CA LEU A 208 -1.33 -32.59 -1.57
C LEU A 208 -0.44 -31.68 -2.41
N SER A 209 -1.04 -30.83 -3.21
CA SER A 209 -0.31 -29.79 -3.93
C SER A 209 0.30 -28.79 -2.93
N MET A 210 1.60 -28.50 -3.10
CA MET A 210 2.28 -27.46 -2.34
C MET A 210 2.56 -26.26 -3.23
N PRO A 211 2.49 -25.02 -2.73
CA PRO A 211 2.88 -23.86 -3.51
C PRO A 211 4.37 -23.95 -3.87
N LYS A 212 4.70 -23.61 -5.13
CA LYS A 212 6.07 -23.52 -5.62
C LYS A 212 6.57 -22.08 -5.45
N THR A 213 7.67 -21.87 -4.74
CA THR A 213 8.23 -20.53 -4.51
C THR A 213 9.21 -20.13 -5.62
N VAL A 214 9.10 -18.90 -6.08
CA VAL A 214 9.99 -18.32 -7.09
C VAL A 214 10.48 -16.96 -6.60
N THR A 215 11.79 -16.80 -6.48
CA THR A 215 12.38 -15.49 -6.16
C THR A 215 12.63 -14.73 -7.45
N CYS A 216 11.89 -13.63 -7.65
CA CYS A 216 11.99 -12.80 -8.84
C CYS A 216 11.68 -11.34 -8.52
N GLN A 217 12.50 -10.43 -9.01
CA GLN A 217 12.30 -8.98 -8.84
C GLN A 217 11.42 -8.37 -9.93
N VAL A 218 11.42 -8.97 -11.13
CA VAL A 218 10.68 -8.45 -12.29
C VAL A 218 9.74 -9.52 -12.83
N LEU A 219 8.44 -9.25 -12.74
CA LEU A 219 7.42 -10.05 -13.41
C LEU A 219 7.40 -9.68 -14.90
N SER A 220 7.47 -10.68 -15.79
CA SER A 220 7.39 -10.45 -17.24
C SER A 220 6.57 -11.53 -17.95
N ALA A 221 6.06 -11.20 -19.14
CA ALA A 221 5.30 -12.14 -19.96
C ALA A 221 6.15 -13.38 -20.34
N ASN A 222 7.43 -13.22 -20.63
CA ASN A 222 8.33 -14.32 -20.94
C ASN A 222 8.54 -15.25 -19.75
N MET A 223 8.71 -14.72 -18.54
CA MET A 223 8.80 -15.51 -17.32
C MET A 223 7.52 -16.34 -17.12
N LEU A 224 6.34 -15.75 -17.29
CA LEU A 224 5.07 -16.47 -17.12
C LEU A 224 4.87 -17.54 -18.19
N LYS A 225 5.28 -17.30 -19.43
CA LYS A 225 5.29 -18.33 -20.49
C LYS A 225 6.18 -19.51 -20.10
N THR A 226 7.39 -19.23 -19.58
CA THR A 226 8.30 -20.28 -19.09
C THR A 226 7.70 -21.07 -17.93
N LEU A 227 7.08 -20.40 -16.95
CA LEU A 227 6.40 -21.08 -15.85
C LEU A 227 5.23 -21.95 -16.33
N SER A 228 4.44 -21.44 -17.28
CA SER A 228 3.35 -22.21 -17.89
C SER A 228 3.86 -23.45 -18.61
N ASN A 229 4.96 -23.36 -19.35
CA ASN A 229 5.55 -24.48 -20.09
C ASN A 229 6.17 -25.53 -19.15
N SER A 230 6.80 -25.12 -18.05
CA SER A 230 7.39 -26.05 -17.06
C SER A 230 6.34 -26.92 -16.35
N LEU A 231 5.09 -26.49 -16.31
CA LEU A 231 3.97 -27.29 -15.79
C LEU A 231 3.59 -28.44 -16.72
N VAL A 232 3.72 -28.24 -18.03
CA VAL A 232 3.38 -29.25 -19.05
C VAL A 232 4.40 -30.38 -19.05
N GLN A 233 5.68 -30.08 -18.81
CA GLN A 233 6.76 -31.10 -18.91
C GLN A 233 6.97 -31.95 -17.66
N GLY A 234 6.26 -31.67 -16.55
CA GLY A 234 6.37 -32.45 -15.32
C GLY A 234 7.76 -32.48 -14.68
N GLU A 235 8.69 -31.61 -15.14
CA GLU A 235 10.06 -31.59 -14.67
C GLU A 235 10.16 -30.99 -13.27
N LYS A 236 10.81 -31.71 -12.36
CA LYS A 236 11.26 -31.20 -11.07
C LYS A 236 12.29 -30.08 -11.36
N MET A 237 11.87 -28.82 -11.24
CA MET A 237 12.80 -27.69 -11.29
C MET A 237 13.89 -27.89 -10.22
N LYS A 238 15.07 -28.32 -10.63
CA LYS A 238 16.28 -28.22 -9.83
C LYS A 238 16.63 -26.73 -9.75
N ASN A 239 16.45 -26.13 -8.57
CA ASN A 239 16.80 -24.76 -8.15
C ASN A 239 17.01 -23.76 -9.29
N PRO A 240 16.12 -22.83 -9.54
CA PRO A 240 16.39 -21.70 -10.42
C PRO A 240 17.41 -20.80 -9.72
N LYS A 241 18.67 -20.92 -10.12
CA LYS A 241 19.69 -19.90 -9.82
C LYS A 241 19.17 -18.58 -10.38
N MET A 242 19.33 -17.52 -9.58
CA MET A 242 18.98 -16.13 -9.82
C MET A 242 18.89 -15.78 -11.32
N PHE A 243 17.67 -15.43 -11.78
CA PHE A 243 17.47 -14.73 -13.05
C PHE A 243 17.93 -13.29 -12.90
N GLY A 244 19.19 -13.03 -13.16
CA GLY A 244 19.81 -11.72 -13.08
C GLY A 244 21.19 -11.74 -13.72
N GLU A 245 21.27 -12.16 -15.00
CA GLU A 245 22.40 -11.85 -15.84
C GLU A 245 21.93 -11.45 -17.23
N THR A 246 22.42 -10.30 -17.66
CA THR A 246 22.26 -9.67 -18.96
C THR A 246 22.60 -10.67 -20.08
N ILE A 247 21.62 -11.05 -20.89
CA ILE A 247 21.88 -11.79 -22.13
C ILE A 247 22.25 -10.76 -23.18
N SER A 248 23.54 -10.67 -23.48
CA SER A 248 24.05 -10.06 -24.71
C SER A 248 23.64 -10.91 -25.91
N GLU A 249 23.05 -10.27 -26.90
CA GLU A 249 22.65 -10.84 -28.17
C GLU A 249 23.85 -11.50 -28.90
N GLN A 250 23.74 -12.77 -29.19
CA GLN A 250 24.35 -13.39 -30.35
C GLN A 250 23.41 -14.47 -30.89
N CYS A 251 22.67 -14.09 -31.92
CA CYS A 251 21.92 -15.03 -32.75
C CYS A 251 22.82 -15.69 -33.75
N GLN A 252 23.01 -17.01 -33.63
CA GLN A 252 23.33 -17.85 -34.77
C GLN A 252 22.37 -19.05 -34.70
N GLY A 253 21.57 -19.21 -35.76
CA GLY A 253 20.61 -20.27 -35.87
C GLY A 253 21.26 -21.61 -36.19
N PRO A 254 20.58 -22.71 -35.89
CA PRO A 254 20.78 -23.95 -36.59
C PRO A 254 19.52 -24.41 -37.35
N ASP A 255 19.84 -25.08 -38.44
CA ASP A 255 19.08 -25.72 -39.49
C ASP A 255 17.72 -26.36 -39.11
N GLU A 256 16.79 -26.13 -40.03
CA GLU A 256 15.57 -26.93 -40.18
C GLU A 256 15.90 -28.34 -40.69
N SER A 257 15.74 -29.38 -39.88
CA SER A 257 15.38 -30.69 -40.37
C SER A 257 14.83 -31.60 -39.26
N GLU A 258 13.67 -32.23 -39.58
CA GLU A 258 13.03 -33.37 -38.96
C GLU A 258 12.04 -33.14 -37.81
N LEU A 259 10.78 -32.97 -38.22
CA LEU A 259 9.58 -33.20 -37.42
C LEU A 259 9.22 -34.70 -37.39
N PRO A 260 8.94 -35.27 -36.22
CA PRO A 260 7.96 -36.34 -36.10
C PRO A 260 6.59 -35.76 -35.75
N SER A 261 5.64 -35.99 -36.63
CA SER A 261 4.22 -35.72 -36.41
C SER A 261 3.68 -36.68 -35.36
N THR A 262 3.51 -36.23 -34.14
CA THR A 262 2.59 -36.84 -33.18
C THR A 262 1.62 -35.74 -32.71
N SER A 263 0.34 -36.01 -32.87
CA SER A 263 -0.79 -35.22 -32.43
C SER A 263 -0.80 -35.15 -30.89
N ASP A 264 0.04 -34.27 -30.36
CA ASP A 264 0.05 -33.93 -28.94
C ASP A 264 -1.10 -32.97 -28.67
N VAL A 265 -2.08 -33.40 -27.92
CA VAL A 265 -3.04 -32.59 -27.21
C VAL A 265 -2.21 -31.70 -26.27
N TYR A 266 -1.75 -30.54 -26.75
CA TYR A 266 -1.10 -29.53 -25.94
C TYR A 266 -2.09 -29.10 -24.86
N CYS A 267 -1.94 -29.64 -23.67
CA CYS A 267 -2.64 -29.13 -22.48
C CYS A 267 -2.15 -27.70 -22.23
N ASN A 268 -2.90 -26.75 -22.76
CA ASN A 268 -2.61 -25.32 -22.66
C ASN A 268 -2.82 -24.88 -21.22
N SER A 269 -1.79 -24.97 -20.36
CA SER A 269 -1.89 -24.50 -19.00
C SER A 269 -2.05 -22.97 -18.98
N THR A 270 -3.23 -22.53 -18.55
CA THR A 270 -3.58 -21.13 -18.41
C THR A 270 -3.30 -20.65 -16.97
N LEU A 271 -3.10 -19.37 -16.79
CA LEU A 271 -2.68 -18.74 -15.54
C LEU A 271 -3.70 -17.69 -15.08
N VAL A 272 -3.87 -17.60 -13.76
CA VAL A 272 -4.53 -16.47 -13.09
C VAL A 272 -3.49 -15.74 -12.24
N LEU A 273 -3.38 -14.42 -12.41
CA LEU A 273 -2.54 -13.57 -11.55
C LEU A 273 -3.35 -13.08 -10.35
N ALA A 274 -2.83 -13.25 -9.16
CA ALA A 274 -3.43 -12.72 -7.93
C ALA A 274 -2.37 -11.91 -7.16
N GLY A 275 -2.75 -10.72 -6.66
CA GLY A 275 -1.87 -9.90 -5.83
C GLY A 275 -2.66 -9.20 -4.72
N LEU A 276 -2.44 -9.61 -3.47
CA LEU A 276 -3.12 -9.03 -2.30
C LEU A 276 -2.36 -7.76 -1.96
N HIS A 277 -1.53 -7.24 -1.92
CA HIS A 277 -0.81 -6.00 -1.62
C HIS A 277 0.15 -5.66 -2.75
N ALA A 278 -0.39 -5.54 -3.96
CA ALA A 278 0.39 -5.15 -5.13
C ALA A 278 0.84 -3.67 -5.01
N CYS A 279 1.92 -3.45 -4.25
CA CYS A 279 2.41 -2.12 -3.90
C CYS A 279 3.06 -1.40 -5.08
N GLY A 280 2.73 -0.11 -5.24
CA GLY A 280 3.33 0.76 -6.26
C GLY A 280 3.23 0.15 -7.66
N ASP A 281 4.34 0.15 -8.38
CA ASP A 281 4.40 -0.33 -9.77
C ASP A 281 4.25 -1.85 -9.93
N LEU A 282 4.24 -2.63 -8.84
CA LEU A 282 3.95 -4.05 -8.94
C LEU A 282 2.54 -4.30 -9.50
N SER A 283 1.55 -3.51 -9.07
CA SER A 283 0.19 -3.57 -9.62
C SER A 283 0.13 -3.17 -11.09
N VAL A 284 0.93 -2.19 -11.49
CA VAL A 284 1.09 -1.76 -12.88
C VAL A 284 1.66 -2.89 -13.74
N THR A 285 2.74 -3.51 -13.27
CA THR A 285 3.38 -4.65 -13.93
C THR A 285 2.41 -5.82 -14.08
N MET A 286 1.61 -6.14 -13.05
CA MET A 286 0.60 -7.20 -13.14
C MET A 286 -0.41 -6.95 -14.26
N LEU A 287 -0.96 -5.73 -14.36
CA LEU A 287 -1.96 -5.38 -15.38
C LEU A 287 -1.36 -5.43 -16.79
N ARG A 288 -0.15 -4.89 -16.99
CA ARG A 288 0.54 -4.96 -18.28
C ARG A 288 0.85 -6.39 -18.69
N THR A 289 1.42 -7.16 -17.77
CA THR A 289 1.73 -8.57 -18.04
C THR A 289 0.47 -9.38 -18.35
N PHE A 290 -0.67 -9.08 -17.69
CA PHE A 290 -1.96 -9.67 -18.06
C PHE A 290 -2.33 -9.35 -19.51
N LEU A 291 -2.19 -8.11 -19.95
CA LEU A 291 -2.52 -7.71 -21.32
C LEU A 291 -1.58 -8.35 -22.35
N GLU A 292 -0.28 -8.43 -22.06
CA GLU A 292 0.77 -8.91 -22.97
C GLU A 292 0.86 -10.43 -23.08
N CYS A 293 0.50 -11.18 -22.03
CA CYS A 293 0.69 -12.62 -21.96
C CYS A 293 -0.61 -13.40 -22.22
N ASP A 294 -0.74 -14.06 -23.36
CA ASP A 294 -1.94 -14.81 -23.75
C ASP A 294 -2.25 -15.99 -22.83
N LYS A 295 -1.23 -16.52 -22.13
CA LYS A 295 -1.41 -17.60 -21.14
C LYS A 295 -2.13 -17.11 -19.88
N VAL A 296 -2.08 -15.80 -19.59
CA VAL A 296 -2.80 -15.22 -18.44
C VAL A 296 -4.23 -14.92 -18.86
N LYS A 297 -5.17 -15.64 -18.26
CA LYS A 297 -6.61 -15.49 -18.55
C LYS A 297 -7.32 -14.53 -17.61
N SER A 298 -6.79 -14.32 -16.40
CA SER A 298 -7.37 -13.37 -15.46
C SER A 298 -6.32 -12.73 -14.56
N VAL A 299 -6.61 -11.55 -14.07
CA VAL A 299 -5.84 -10.83 -13.05
C VAL A 299 -6.76 -10.31 -11.96
N ILE A 300 -6.35 -10.50 -10.70
CA ILE A 300 -7.01 -9.97 -9.50
C ILE A 300 -5.95 -9.18 -8.73
N SER A 301 -6.06 -7.85 -8.71
CA SER A 301 -5.06 -6.96 -8.13
C SER A 301 -5.66 -6.01 -7.11
N ILE A 302 -5.11 -5.99 -5.88
CA ILE A 302 -5.44 -5.03 -4.84
C ILE A 302 -4.24 -4.09 -4.63
N GLY A 303 -4.35 -2.87 -5.15
CA GLY A 303 -3.34 -1.83 -4.98
C GLY A 303 -3.38 -1.22 -3.58
N CYS A 304 -2.22 -0.84 -3.02
CA CYS A 304 -2.20 -0.29 -1.67
C CYS A 304 -1.26 0.91 -1.47
N CYS A 305 -0.02 0.87 -1.92
CA CYS A 305 1.00 1.90 -1.67
C CYS A 305 1.14 2.81 -2.90
N TYR A 306 0.17 3.69 -3.12
CA TYR A 306 0.16 4.58 -4.29
C TYR A 306 1.31 5.60 -4.28
N ASN A 307 1.84 5.93 -3.11
CA ASN A 307 3.04 6.74 -2.96
C ASN A 307 4.31 6.13 -3.59
N LEU A 308 4.28 4.83 -3.91
CA LEU A 308 5.36 4.13 -4.60
C LEU A 308 5.12 3.98 -6.11
N LEU A 309 4.05 4.55 -6.65
CA LEU A 309 3.83 4.61 -8.08
C LEU A 309 4.87 5.52 -8.73
N SER A 310 5.43 5.08 -9.85
CA SER A 310 6.14 5.96 -10.76
C SER A 310 5.14 6.85 -11.50
N GLU A 311 5.55 8.07 -11.80
CA GLU A 311 4.81 9.03 -12.59
C GLU A 311 5.75 9.67 -13.58
N ASP A 312 5.30 9.87 -14.80
CA ASP A 312 6.12 10.45 -15.84
C ASP A 312 6.01 11.97 -15.79
N ASP A 313 7.13 12.62 -15.56
CA ASP A 313 7.26 14.07 -15.67
C ASP A 313 7.59 14.49 -17.13
N SER A 314 7.87 13.53 -18.01
CA SER A 314 8.19 13.76 -19.43
C SER A 314 6.94 13.66 -20.31
N LYS A 315 6.90 14.48 -21.37
CA LYS A 315 5.82 14.46 -22.37
C LYS A 315 5.92 13.26 -23.34
N ASP A 316 6.84 12.33 -23.11
CA ASP A 316 7.03 11.16 -23.95
C ASP A 316 5.96 10.11 -23.71
N ALA A 317 5.08 9.92 -24.69
CA ALA A 317 3.98 8.96 -24.64
C ALA A 317 4.42 7.47 -24.52
N SER A 318 5.70 7.18 -24.64
CA SER A 318 6.30 5.83 -24.59
C SER A 318 6.67 5.37 -23.18
N SER A 319 6.57 6.23 -22.17
CA SER A 319 6.97 5.90 -20.82
C SER A 319 6.07 4.83 -20.19
N LEU A 320 6.72 3.79 -19.68
CA LEU A 320 6.07 2.68 -18.93
C LEU A 320 5.82 3.04 -17.46
N CYS A 321 5.40 4.28 -17.18
CA CYS A 321 5.16 4.79 -15.83
C CYS A 321 3.92 4.15 -15.15
N GLY A 322 3.84 4.33 -13.83
CA GLY A 322 2.75 3.81 -13.01
C GLY A 322 1.46 4.64 -13.03
N PHE A 323 1.57 5.92 -13.43
CA PHE A 323 0.45 6.84 -13.66
C PHE A 323 0.88 7.95 -14.62
N PRO A 324 0.02 8.37 -15.56
CA PRO A 324 -1.21 7.70 -15.96
C PRO A 324 -0.92 6.45 -16.81
N MET A 325 -1.76 5.43 -16.69
CA MET A 325 -1.64 4.19 -17.48
C MET A 325 -2.48 4.22 -18.75
N SER A 326 -3.75 4.68 -18.65
CA SER A 326 -4.70 4.72 -19.75
C SER A 326 -4.39 5.83 -20.76
N LYS A 327 -4.77 5.60 -22.02
CA LYS A 327 -4.67 6.63 -23.07
C LYS A 327 -5.58 7.83 -22.75
N GLY A 328 -6.81 7.53 -22.26
CA GLY A 328 -7.78 8.55 -21.91
C GLY A 328 -7.26 9.56 -20.88
N VAL A 329 -6.60 9.11 -19.82
CA VAL A 329 -6.01 10.01 -18.81
C VAL A 329 -4.76 10.72 -19.36
N LYS A 330 -3.91 10.03 -20.12
CA LYS A 330 -2.74 10.67 -20.78
C LYS A 330 -3.14 11.87 -21.64
N TYR A 331 -4.24 11.75 -22.39
CA TYR A 331 -4.74 12.85 -23.23
C TYR A 331 -5.27 14.06 -22.42
N THR A 332 -5.64 13.88 -21.15
CA THR A 332 -6.03 15.01 -20.29
C THR A 332 -4.85 15.87 -19.85
N GLY A 333 -3.63 15.38 -19.95
CA GLY A 333 -2.42 16.03 -19.41
C GLY A 333 -2.42 16.15 -17.88
N PHE A 334 -3.26 15.38 -17.19
CA PHE A 334 -3.38 15.44 -15.74
C PHE A 334 -2.21 14.70 -15.06
N ALA A 335 -1.52 15.40 -14.16
CA ALA A 335 -0.51 14.85 -13.28
C ALA A 335 -1.00 14.85 -11.83
N LEU A 336 -0.77 13.75 -11.12
CA LEU A 336 -1.06 13.64 -9.69
C LEU A 336 -0.03 14.42 -8.85
N GLY A 337 1.24 14.15 -9.08
CA GLY A 337 2.34 14.59 -8.25
C GLY A 337 2.50 13.71 -6.99
N ARG A 338 3.65 13.84 -6.36
CA ARG A 338 4.01 13.04 -5.17
C ARG A 338 3.03 13.20 -4.01
N SER A 339 2.66 14.45 -3.72
CA SER A 339 1.75 14.76 -2.61
C SER A 339 0.36 14.15 -2.78
N ALA A 340 -0.19 14.15 -4.00
CA ALA A 340 -1.47 13.51 -4.28
C ALA A 340 -1.39 11.99 -4.11
N ARG A 341 -0.30 11.36 -4.56
CA ARG A 341 -0.08 9.92 -4.38
C ARG A 341 0.05 9.53 -2.91
N ASP A 342 0.71 10.36 -2.09
CA ASP A 342 0.76 10.18 -0.63
C ASP A 342 -0.64 10.34 0.01
N LEU A 343 -1.43 11.32 -0.42
CA LEU A 343 -2.81 11.51 0.03
C LEU A 343 -3.72 10.37 -0.36
N ALA A 344 -3.58 9.82 -1.56
CA ALA A 344 -4.32 8.64 -2.00
C ALA A 344 -4.08 7.41 -1.09
N CYS A 345 -3.00 7.41 -0.30
CA CYS A 345 -2.76 6.40 0.72
C CYS A 345 -3.50 6.65 2.04
N GLN A 346 -4.24 7.74 2.21
CA GLN A 346 -5.06 7.97 3.40
C GLN A 346 -6.39 7.20 3.29
N SER A 347 -6.95 6.85 4.44
CA SER A 347 -8.20 6.10 4.51
C SER A 347 -9.21 6.83 5.39
N ALA A 348 -10.37 7.12 4.84
CA ALA A 348 -11.48 7.75 5.54
C ALA A 348 -11.94 6.91 6.74
N GLU A 349 -12.05 5.58 6.56
CA GLU A 349 -12.50 4.64 7.60
C GLU A 349 -11.52 4.60 8.78
N ARG A 350 -10.22 4.68 8.49
CA ARG A 350 -9.19 4.75 9.53
C ARG A 350 -9.29 6.04 10.32
N TRP A 351 -9.56 7.18 9.66
CA TRP A 351 -9.76 8.45 10.33
C TRP A 351 -11.00 8.42 11.22
N ARG A 352 -12.13 7.95 10.70
CA ARG A 352 -13.37 7.80 11.46
C ARG A 352 -13.23 6.87 12.66
N SER A 353 -12.36 5.87 12.58
CA SER A 353 -12.13 4.91 13.68
C SER A 353 -11.19 5.44 14.77
N LEU A 354 -10.57 6.60 14.59
CA LEU A 354 -9.73 7.21 15.62
C LEU A 354 -10.60 7.73 16.77
N GLY A 355 -10.23 7.38 18.01
CA GLY A 355 -10.80 8.01 19.19
C GLY A 355 -10.32 9.47 19.36
N LYS A 356 -11.05 10.25 20.17
CA LYS A 356 -10.74 11.67 20.43
C LYS A 356 -9.27 11.90 20.83
N SER A 357 -8.78 11.13 21.80
CA SER A 357 -7.39 11.26 22.30
C SER A 357 -6.36 10.96 21.20
N SER A 358 -6.56 9.91 20.41
CA SER A 358 -5.65 9.57 19.31
C SER A 358 -5.70 10.59 18.17
N GLY A 359 -6.87 11.17 17.90
CA GLY A 359 -7.04 12.25 16.93
C GLY A 359 -6.29 13.51 17.35
N LEU A 360 -6.49 13.94 18.59
CA LEU A 360 -5.79 15.09 19.16
C LEU A 360 -4.28 14.91 19.12
N HIS A 361 -3.79 13.77 19.58
CA HIS A 361 -2.35 13.45 19.55
C HIS A 361 -1.77 13.47 18.13
N ASN A 362 -2.52 12.99 17.13
CA ASN A 362 -2.08 13.07 15.73
C ASN A 362 -1.95 14.52 15.26
N PHE A 363 -2.90 15.39 15.60
CA PHE A 363 -2.86 16.81 15.24
C PHE A 363 -1.71 17.54 15.95
N GLU A 364 -1.48 17.26 17.22
CA GLU A 364 -0.32 17.81 17.96
C GLU A 364 1.01 17.39 17.34
N LEU A 365 1.16 16.12 16.94
CA LEU A 365 2.35 15.66 16.24
C LEU A 365 2.57 16.35 14.90
N HIS A 366 1.50 16.68 14.18
CA HIS A 366 1.61 17.49 12.96
C HIS A 366 2.03 18.92 13.26
N ALA A 367 1.52 19.52 14.33
CA ALA A 367 1.95 20.84 14.79
C ALA A 367 3.44 20.85 15.17
N PHE A 368 3.91 19.87 15.95
CA PHE A 368 5.32 19.74 16.29
C PHE A 368 6.23 19.54 15.07
N ARG A 369 5.80 18.76 14.08
CA ARG A 369 6.55 18.61 12.82
C ARG A 369 6.65 19.93 12.05
N ALA A 370 5.56 20.68 11.98
CA ALA A 370 5.53 21.97 11.29
C ALA A 370 6.37 23.03 12.03
N ALA A 371 6.32 23.07 13.36
CA ALA A 371 7.19 23.93 14.17
C ALA A 371 8.66 23.50 14.06
N PHE A 372 8.97 22.22 14.04
CA PHE A 372 10.33 21.72 13.81
C PHE A 372 10.86 22.06 12.42
N GLN A 373 10.00 22.09 11.40
CA GLN A 373 10.37 22.59 10.07
C GLN A 373 10.78 24.07 10.10
N MET A 374 10.16 24.89 10.96
CA MET A 374 10.61 26.27 11.20
C MET A 374 12.01 26.28 11.81
N VAL A 375 12.29 25.42 12.80
CA VAL A 375 13.64 25.26 13.39
C VAL A 375 14.66 24.95 12.29
N LEU A 376 14.37 23.94 11.45
CA LEU A 376 15.28 23.58 10.35
C LEU A 376 15.45 24.71 9.35
N SER A 377 14.38 25.42 9.02
CA SER A 377 14.43 26.53 8.06
C SER A 377 15.30 27.69 8.56
N GLN A 378 15.29 27.94 9.85
CA GLN A 378 16.01 29.06 10.46
C GLN A 378 17.46 28.73 10.77
N TYR A 379 17.74 27.54 11.28
CA TYR A 379 19.06 27.18 11.80
C TYR A 379 19.86 26.22 10.90
N TYR A 380 19.20 25.54 9.95
CA TYR A 380 19.82 24.56 9.03
C TYR A 380 19.24 24.68 7.61
N PRO A 381 19.27 25.87 6.98
CA PRO A 381 18.62 26.09 5.69
C PRO A 381 19.18 25.21 4.57
N GLU A 382 20.44 24.79 4.64
CA GLU A 382 21.10 23.89 3.68
C GLU A 382 20.45 22.51 3.62
N LEU A 383 19.88 22.01 4.73
CA LEU A 383 19.20 20.72 4.76
C LEU A 383 17.88 20.75 4.00
N LEU A 384 17.25 21.90 3.85
CA LEU A 384 15.99 21.99 3.10
C LEU A 384 16.20 21.71 1.61
N MET A 385 17.40 21.96 1.09
CA MET A 385 17.76 21.65 -0.30
C MET A 385 17.82 20.14 -0.55
N THR A 386 18.17 19.35 0.45
CA THR A 386 18.22 17.88 0.37
C THR A 386 16.89 17.20 0.70
N SER A 387 15.87 17.99 1.12
CA SER A 387 14.54 17.51 1.51
C SER A 387 14.59 16.27 2.42
N PRO A 388 15.32 16.31 3.55
CA PRO A 388 15.42 15.16 4.42
C PRO A 388 14.02 14.74 4.87
N SER A 389 13.73 13.45 4.79
CA SER A 389 12.46 12.92 5.24
C SER A 389 12.37 12.99 6.77
N ILE A 390 11.85 14.10 7.29
CA ILE A 390 11.59 14.30 8.73
C ILE A 390 10.36 13.47 9.17
N GLY A 391 9.61 12.99 8.20
CA GLY A 391 8.44 12.18 8.42
C GLY A 391 8.77 10.69 8.63
N ARG A 392 7.74 9.95 8.96
CA ARG A 392 7.77 8.51 9.06
C ARG A 392 8.16 7.89 7.72
N GLN A 393 9.33 7.32 7.64
CA GLN A 393 9.67 6.46 6.52
C GLN A 393 8.90 5.14 6.65
N GLY A 394 8.11 4.78 5.63
CA GLY A 394 7.49 3.47 5.57
C GLY A 394 8.56 2.36 5.62
N LYS A 395 8.20 1.17 6.11
CA LYS A 395 9.13 0.02 6.19
C LYS A 395 9.83 -0.27 4.84
N ALA A 396 9.15 -0.04 3.73
CA ALA A 396 9.72 -0.22 2.38
C ALA A 396 10.85 0.77 2.10
N LEU A 397 10.65 2.06 2.41
CA LEU A 397 11.67 3.10 2.19
C LEU A 397 12.90 2.89 3.08
N ARG A 398 12.69 2.49 4.35
CA ARG A 398 13.79 2.12 5.27
C ARG A 398 14.60 0.93 4.75
N ARG A 399 13.95 -0.09 4.18
CA ARG A 399 14.62 -1.24 3.57
C ARG A 399 15.42 -0.83 2.33
N GLN A 400 14.85 0.02 1.48
CA GLN A 400 15.51 0.52 0.28
C GLN A 400 16.72 1.39 0.61
N GLN A 401 16.63 2.26 1.62
CA GLN A 401 17.77 3.04 2.10
C GLN A 401 18.86 2.15 2.70
N HIS A 402 18.48 1.16 3.50
CA HIS A 402 19.43 0.19 4.06
C HIS A 402 20.13 -0.62 2.96
N GLN A 403 19.42 -1.02 1.91
CA GLN A 403 20.02 -1.68 0.75
C GLN A 403 21.01 -0.76 0.00
N ARG A 404 20.63 0.50 -0.25
CA ARG A 404 21.53 1.47 -0.90
C ARG A 404 22.80 1.74 -0.10
N ILE A 405 22.70 1.81 1.23
CA ILE A 405 23.85 1.95 2.12
C ILE A 405 24.76 0.70 2.05
N LEU A 406 24.17 -0.50 2.02
CA LEU A 406 24.92 -1.74 1.86
C LEU A 406 25.60 -1.82 0.48
N GLU A 407 24.93 -1.41 -0.58
CA GLU A 407 25.46 -1.38 -1.94
C GLU A 407 26.56 -0.32 -2.10
N SER A 408 26.42 0.87 -1.50
CA SER A 408 27.46 1.90 -1.50
C SER A 408 28.72 1.47 -0.73
N ASN A 409 28.54 0.75 0.39
CA ASN A 409 29.66 0.22 1.16
C ASN A 409 30.39 -0.95 0.47
N LEU A 410 29.70 -1.67 -0.42
CA LEU A 410 30.32 -2.72 -1.24
C LEU A 410 31.12 -2.15 -2.42
N ASN A 411 30.73 -0.99 -2.94
CA ASN A 411 31.41 -0.31 -4.06
C ASN A 411 32.60 0.57 -3.60
N HIS A 412 32.82 0.75 -2.30
CA HIS A 412 33.98 1.50 -1.75
C HIS A 412 35.03 0.60 -1.10
N GLY A 413 35.06 -0.68 -1.44
CA GLY A 413 35.93 -1.69 -0.87
C GLY A 413 37.32 -1.83 -1.51
N ASP A 414 37.94 -0.76 -2.00
CA ASP A 414 39.36 -0.77 -2.42
C ASP A 414 40.01 0.59 -2.16
N VAL A 415 40.14 1.01 -0.90
CA VAL A 415 41.22 1.91 -0.40
C VAL A 415 41.40 1.72 1.10
N GLU A 416 42.54 1.17 1.48
CA GLU A 416 43.28 1.07 2.72
C GLU A 416 42.67 1.56 4.07
N ASP A 417 42.38 0.60 4.95
CA ASP A 417 42.97 0.29 6.26
C ASP A 417 43.28 1.45 7.22
N SER A 418 42.42 1.62 8.22
CA SER A 418 42.74 1.82 9.64
C SER A 418 41.58 2.20 10.58
N SER A 419 40.32 2.25 10.11
CA SER A 419 39.15 2.52 10.97
C SER A 419 38.21 1.32 11.17
N ALA A 420 38.58 0.14 10.68
CA ALA A 420 37.74 -1.07 10.69
C ALA A 420 37.68 -1.81 12.01
N SER A 421 38.45 -1.40 13.04
CA SER A 421 38.51 -2.13 14.32
C SER A 421 37.41 -1.77 15.32
N LEU A 422 36.80 -0.58 15.21
CA LEU A 422 35.76 -0.13 16.15
C LEU A 422 34.36 -0.64 15.75
N SER A 423 34.07 -0.72 14.46
CA SER A 423 32.75 -1.15 13.97
C SER A 423 32.50 -2.67 14.10
N LYS A 424 33.57 -3.48 14.09
CA LYS A 424 33.47 -4.94 14.27
C LYS A 424 33.23 -5.36 15.71
N LYS A 425 33.54 -4.51 16.70
CA LYS A 425 33.32 -4.81 18.11
C LYS A 425 31.85 -4.63 18.53
N ILE A 426 31.13 -3.71 17.88
CA ILE A 426 29.71 -3.46 18.16
C ILE A 426 28.81 -4.54 17.54
N LEU A 427 29.25 -5.20 16.45
CA LEU A 427 28.48 -6.26 15.78
C LEU A 427 28.69 -7.67 16.39
N LYS A 428 29.67 -7.88 17.27
CA LYS A 428 29.94 -9.17 17.93
C LYS A 428 29.27 -9.34 19.29
N GLU A 429 28.79 -8.28 19.92
CA GLU A 429 28.12 -8.36 21.23
C GLU A 429 26.59 -8.50 21.14
N GLY A 430 26.03 -8.54 19.94
CA GLY A 430 24.58 -8.71 19.66
C GLY A 430 24.11 -10.12 19.27
N SER A 431 24.99 -11.13 19.26
CA SER A 431 24.63 -12.51 18.91
C SER A 431 24.82 -13.47 20.08
N GLY A 432 23.89 -13.47 21.00
CA GLY A 432 23.84 -14.45 22.05
C GLY A 432 22.76 -14.13 23.06
N PHE A 433 21.53 -14.48 22.73
CA PHE A 433 20.57 -15.03 23.70
C PHE A 433 19.35 -15.53 22.89
N GLY A 434 19.37 -16.82 22.60
CA GLY A 434 18.14 -17.56 22.43
C GLY A 434 17.45 -17.62 23.76
N ILE A 435 16.14 -17.56 23.79
CA ILE A 435 15.28 -18.35 24.66
C ILE A 435 13.84 -17.84 24.60
N ALA A 436 12.98 -18.84 24.56
CA ALA A 436 11.62 -18.94 25.11
C ALA A 436 10.53 -18.04 24.54
N CYS A 437 9.75 -18.70 23.75
CA CYS A 437 8.31 -18.52 23.60
C CYS A 437 7.66 -18.47 25.00
N THR A 438 7.21 -17.29 25.41
CA THR A 438 6.16 -17.15 26.40
C THR A 438 5.06 -16.27 25.80
N GLN A 439 3.86 -16.80 25.94
CA GLN A 439 2.58 -16.20 25.61
C GLN A 439 2.53 -14.75 26.10
N SER A 440 2.16 -13.83 25.23
CA SER A 440 1.67 -12.53 25.64
C SER A 440 0.56 -12.05 24.71
N ARG A 441 -0.60 -12.08 25.28
CA ARG A 441 -1.76 -11.20 25.25
C ARG A 441 -1.85 -10.19 24.11
N ASN A 442 -3.02 -10.19 23.52
CA ASN A 442 -3.66 -9.12 22.73
C ASN A 442 -3.06 -7.75 23.01
N THR A 443 -2.34 -7.22 22.04
CA THR A 443 -2.10 -5.80 21.92
C THR A 443 -2.56 -5.31 20.56
N GLU A 444 -3.50 -4.40 20.64
CA GLU A 444 -4.12 -3.64 19.60
C GLU A 444 -3.13 -3.08 18.58
N ILE A 445 -3.61 -2.96 17.37
CA ILE A 445 -2.96 -2.41 16.20
C ILE A 445 -2.40 -1.02 16.50
N LYS A 446 -1.17 -0.95 17.00
CA LYS A 446 -0.37 0.28 17.00
C LYS A 446 0.03 0.53 15.56
N GLY A 447 -0.74 1.39 14.88
CA GLY A 447 -0.28 2.05 13.67
C GLY A 447 1.05 2.70 14.01
N SER A 448 2.12 2.32 13.31
CA SER A 448 3.47 2.81 13.55
C SER A 448 3.53 4.32 13.32
N CYS A 449 3.18 5.05 14.32
CA CYS A 449 3.71 6.38 14.60
C CYS A 449 5.16 6.23 15.06
N TRP A 450 5.97 7.26 14.99
CA TRP A 450 7.29 7.27 15.59
C TRP A 450 7.27 6.43 16.86
N ASP A 451 8.17 5.44 17.03
CA ASP A 451 8.29 4.71 18.27
C ASP A 451 8.69 5.71 19.38
N ILE A 452 7.69 6.43 19.85
CA ILE A 452 7.73 7.29 21.01
C ILE A 452 7.02 6.50 22.12
N ASP A 453 7.49 5.29 22.40
CA ASP A 453 7.13 4.60 23.65
C ASP A 453 7.61 5.37 24.89
N ALA A 454 8.39 6.46 24.68
CA ALA A 454 8.78 7.41 25.72
C ALA A 454 7.77 8.55 25.97
N PHE A 455 6.69 8.66 25.18
CA PHE A 455 5.73 9.76 25.27
C PHE A 455 4.29 9.31 25.61
N SER A 456 4.09 8.09 26.08
CA SER A 456 2.83 7.70 26.72
C SER A 456 2.75 8.32 28.11
N CYS A 457 2.50 9.62 28.18
CA CYS A 457 1.96 10.20 29.38
C CYS A 457 0.45 9.98 29.32
N GLU A 458 -0.08 9.07 30.15
CA GLU A 458 -1.47 9.03 30.52
C GLU A 458 -1.76 10.32 31.29
N SER A 459 -2.07 11.41 30.57
CA SER A 459 -2.68 12.57 31.21
C SER A 459 -4.16 12.28 31.39
N SER A 460 -4.52 11.80 32.57
CA SER A 460 -5.85 12.06 33.09
C SER A 460 -6.05 13.59 33.06
N TYR A 461 -6.91 14.04 32.14
CA TYR A 461 -7.36 15.44 32.14
C TYR A 461 -8.25 15.66 33.36
N ASP A 462 -7.64 16.01 34.47
CA ASP A 462 -8.33 16.64 35.59
C ASP A 462 -8.75 18.06 35.18
N SER A 463 -10.02 18.37 35.40
CA SER A 463 -10.71 19.58 34.93
C SER A 463 -10.27 20.92 35.61
N CYS A 464 -9.07 20.97 36.16
CA CYS A 464 -8.53 22.14 36.90
C CYS A 464 -7.11 22.55 36.51
N ILE A 465 -6.65 22.19 35.31
CA ILE A 465 -5.29 22.58 34.88
C ILE A 465 -5.33 23.99 34.28
N ASN A 466 -4.53 24.92 34.85
CA ASN A 466 -4.38 26.29 34.37
C ASN A 466 -3.75 26.32 32.97
N GLU A 467 -4.16 27.29 32.11
CA GLU A 467 -3.64 27.45 30.73
C GLU A 467 -2.11 27.54 30.68
N GLU A 468 -1.49 28.19 31.65
CA GLU A 468 -0.04 28.31 31.78
C GLU A 468 0.64 26.94 31.99
N THR A 469 0.02 26.04 32.77
CA THR A 469 0.54 24.68 32.99
C THR A 469 0.41 23.84 31.72
N ILE A 470 -0.66 23.99 30.94
CA ILE A 470 -0.85 23.33 29.65
C ILE A 470 0.20 23.80 28.65
N TYR A 471 0.47 25.13 28.58
CA TYR A 471 1.49 25.71 27.70
C TYR A 471 2.89 25.16 28.03
N VAL A 472 3.28 25.17 29.31
CA VAL A 472 4.58 24.66 29.76
C VAL A 472 4.75 23.18 29.40
N ASN A 473 3.70 22.38 29.54
CA ASN A 473 3.74 20.96 29.20
C ASN A 473 3.91 20.76 27.68
N LYS A 474 3.13 21.46 26.85
CA LYS A 474 3.23 21.40 25.39
C LYS A 474 4.61 21.86 24.89
N PHE A 475 5.16 22.95 25.45
CA PHE A 475 6.50 23.42 25.12
C PHE A 475 7.56 22.37 25.49
N SER A 476 7.46 21.73 26.65
CA SER A 476 8.36 20.64 27.04
C SER A 476 8.32 19.47 26.05
N LEU A 477 7.12 19.08 25.58
CA LEU A 477 6.95 18.03 24.58
C LEU A 477 7.54 18.45 23.23
N PHE A 478 7.32 19.69 22.80
CA PHE A 478 7.93 20.22 21.58
C PHE A 478 9.46 20.22 21.65
N THR A 479 10.04 20.66 22.77
CA THR A 479 11.50 20.65 22.98
C THR A 479 12.06 19.24 22.87
N LYS A 480 11.43 18.25 23.53
CA LYS A 480 11.82 16.83 23.40
C LYS A 480 11.71 16.33 21.96
N PHE A 481 10.66 16.75 21.24
CA PHE A 481 10.49 16.41 19.83
C PHE A 481 11.63 16.98 18.98
N CYS A 482 12.04 18.25 19.20
CA CYS A 482 13.15 18.87 18.48
C CYS A 482 14.48 18.16 18.76
N HIS A 483 14.79 17.84 20.02
CA HIS A 483 16.00 17.09 20.38
C HIS A 483 16.06 15.74 19.68
N SER A 484 14.95 14.99 19.72
CA SER A 484 14.86 13.71 19.01
C SER A 484 14.97 13.86 17.49
N GLY A 485 14.39 14.92 16.92
CA GLY A 485 14.44 15.22 15.48
C GLY A 485 15.85 15.56 15.02
N LEU A 486 16.53 16.46 15.73
CA LEU A 486 17.92 16.84 15.44
C LEU A 486 18.86 15.65 15.56
N GLY A 487 18.76 14.88 16.63
CA GLY A 487 19.60 13.68 16.80
C GLY A 487 19.43 12.62 15.70
N ARG A 488 18.23 12.52 15.08
CA ARG A 488 18.01 11.62 13.93
C ARG A 488 18.63 12.13 12.62
N LEU A 489 18.89 13.42 12.55
CA LEU A 489 19.52 14.06 11.40
C LEU A 489 21.03 14.24 11.63
N ASP A 490 21.57 13.67 12.71
CA ASP A 490 22.96 13.85 13.16
C ASP A 490 23.34 15.33 13.37
N LEU A 491 22.35 16.14 13.83
CA LEU A 491 22.50 17.57 14.11
C LEU A 491 22.58 17.82 15.62
N HIS A 492 23.32 18.86 15.97
CA HIS A 492 23.44 19.34 17.37
C HIS A 492 22.59 20.58 17.57
N ILE A 493 22.17 20.83 18.80
CA ILE A 493 21.53 22.09 19.18
C ILE A 493 22.57 23.20 19.12
N LEU A 494 22.27 24.25 18.37
CA LEU A 494 23.14 25.43 18.29
C LEU A 494 22.97 26.32 19.54
N PRO A 495 24.03 26.99 20.02
CA PRO A 495 23.95 27.87 21.22
C PRO A 495 22.95 29.02 21.10
N ASP A 496 22.69 29.49 19.88
CA ASP A 496 21.78 30.59 19.57
C ASP A 496 20.35 30.11 19.22
N MET A 497 20.07 28.79 19.36
CA MET A 497 18.76 28.23 19.03
C MET A 497 17.73 28.55 20.11
N ASP A 498 16.80 29.45 19.81
CA ASP A 498 15.69 29.82 20.67
C ASP A 498 14.40 29.08 20.33
N LEU A 499 14.27 27.86 20.87
CA LEU A 499 13.07 27.03 20.70
C LEU A 499 11.83 27.64 21.38
N HIS A 500 12.01 28.42 22.43
CA HIS A 500 10.90 29.05 23.14
C HIS A 500 10.24 30.12 22.29
N LYS A 501 11.04 30.98 21.66
CA LYS A 501 10.57 32.01 20.74
C LYS A 501 9.79 31.38 19.58
N LEU A 502 10.36 30.36 18.93
CA LEU A 502 9.71 29.66 17.82
C LEU A 502 8.39 29.01 18.24
N TRP A 503 8.34 28.38 19.40
CA TRP A 503 7.10 27.78 19.90
C TRP A 503 6.04 28.87 20.18
N LYS A 504 6.41 29.98 20.81
CA LYS A 504 5.51 31.12 21.08
C LYS A 504 4.92 31.74 19.80
N GLU A 505 5.68 31.76 18.71
CA GLU A 505 5.23 32.24 17.39
C GLU A 505 4.26 31.26 16.71
N THR A 506 4.38 29.93 16.92
CA THR A 506 3.62 28.90 16.22
C THR A 506 2.43 28.37 17.02
N GLU A 507 2.50 28.35 18.35
CA GLU A 507 1.49 27.78 19.23
C GLU A 507 0.09 28.37 19.04
N PRO A 508 -0.11 29.71 18.84
CA PRO A 508 -1.45 30.26 18.62
C PRO A 508 -2.17 29.70 17.39
N PHE A 509 -1.44 29.21 16.40
CA PHE A 509 -1.95 28.65 15.16
C PHE A 509 -1.98 27.13 15.16
N ALA A 510 -1.44 26.48 16.21
CA ALA A 510 -1.33 25.02 16.27
C ALA A 510 -2.69 24.32 16.23
N GLY A 511 -3.74 24.95 16.78
CA GLY A 511 -5.12 24.44 16.72
C GLY A 511 -5.69 24.34 15.31
N LEU A 512 -5.26 25.20 14.39
CA LEU A 512 -5.74 25.24 13.00
C LEU A 512 -5.26 24.05 12.16
N ILE A 513 -4.18 23.38 12.59
CA ILE A 513 -3.59 22.28 11.80
C ILE A 513 -4.54 21.08 11.68
N GLY A 514 -5.36 20.83 12.70
CA GLY A 514 -6.35 19.77 12.68
C GLY A 514 -7.40 19.99 11.60
N SER A 515 -7.94 21.19 11.51
CA SER A 515 -8.90 21.61 10.49
C SER A 515 -8.31 21.52 9.08
N TYR A 516 -7.15 22.12 8.88
CA TYR A 516 -6.43 22.07 7.59
C TYR A 516 -6.12 20.63 7.15
N TRP A 517 -5.61 19.82 8.08
CA TRP A 517 -5.25 18.43 7.79
C TRP A 517 -6.46 17.56 7.45
N SER A 518 -7.59 17.78 8.13
CA SER A 518 -8.83 17.05 7.86
C SER A 518 -9.41 17.36 6.48
N LEU A 519 -9.41 18.64 6.07
CA LEU A 519 -9.77 19.06 4.71
C LEU A 519 -8.87 18.42 3.66
N ARG A 520 -7.58 18.41 3.90
CA ARG A 520 -6.59 17.82 3.01
C ARG A 520 -6.80 16.30 2.86
N VAL A 521 -6.97 15.57 3.98
CA VAL A 521 -7.16 14.12 3.97
C VAL A 521 -8.48 13.73 3.30
N ALA A 522 -9.49 14.59 3.36
CA ALA A 522 -10.76 14.38 2.67
C ALA A 522 -10.62 14.23 1.14
N LEU A 523 -9.56 14.77 0.56
CA LEU A 523 -9.21 14.59 -0.86
C LEU A 523 -8.61 13.20 -1.16
N GLY A 524 -8.14 12.46 -0.14
CA GLY A 524 -7.52 11.15 -0.32
C GLY A 524 -8.38 10.14 -1.08
N PRO A 525 -9.64 9.90 -0.70
CA PRO A 525 -10.53 8.95 -1.38
C PRO A 525 -10.76 9.23 -2.87
N ILE A 526 -10.88 10.51 -3.28
CA ILE A 526 -11.05 10.83 -4.71
C ILE A 526 -9.76 10.67 -5.49
N LEU A 527 -8.61 10.97 -4.89
CA LEU A 527 -7.30 10.75 -5.52
C LEU A 527 -7.01 9.25 -5.70
N GLU A 528 -7.38 8.41 -4.72
CA GLU A 528 -7.35 6.96 -4.89
C GLU A 528 -8.31 6.51 -5.99
N THR A 529 -9.51 7.10 -6.07
CA THR A 529 -10.50 6.80 -7.10
C THR A 529 -9.95 7.07 -8.49
N VAL A 530 -9.26 8.20 -8.72
CA VAL A 530 -8.61 8.50 -10.02
C VAL A 530 -7.61 7.42 -10.40
N ILE A 531 -6.76 6.97 -9.47
CA ILE A 531 -5.76 5.93 -9.73
C ILE A 531 -6.43 4.60 -10.10
N LEU A 532 -7.49 4.24 -9.39
CA LEU A 532 -8.25 3.01 -9.66
C LEU A 532 -8.98 3.06 -10.99
N LEU A 533 -9.65 4.18 -11.29
CA LEU A 533 -10.35 4.39 -12.56
C LEU A 533 -9.39 4.43 -13.75
N ASP A 534 -8.19 5.02 -13.62
CA ASP A 534 -7.16 5.01 -14.67
C ASP A 534 -6.74 3.58 -15.03
N ARG A 535 -6.58 2.72 -14.03
CA ARG A 535 -6.26 1.30 -14.23
C ARG A 535 -7.41 0.53 -14.87
N LEU A 536 -8.64 0.79 -14.43
CA LEU A 536 -9.83 0.20 -15.03
C LEU A 536 -9.97 0.65 -16.49
N LEU A 537 -9.78 1.93 -16.77
CA LEU A 537 -9.85 2.51 -18.11
C LEU A 537 -8.79 1.89 -19.03
N LEU A 538 -7.56 1.68 -18.56
CA LEU A 538 -6.54 0.95 -19.32
C LEU A 538 -7.07 -0.41 -19.81
N LEU A 539 -7.73 -1.16 -18.95
CA LEU A 539 -8.28 -2.47 -19.32
C LEU A 539 -9.46 -2.36 -20.27
N GLN A 540 -10.35 -1.41 -20.04
CA GLN A 540 -11.53 -1.15 -20.88
C GLN A 540 -11.16 -0.63 -22.28
N GLU A 541 -10.02 0.04 -22.43
CA GLU A 541 -9.49 0.50 -23.72
C GLU A 541 -9.11 -0.65 -24.67
N HIS A 542 -9.05 -1.90 -24.17
CA HIS A 542 -8.85 -3.10 -24.98
C HIS A 542 -10.16 -3.67 -25.54
N GLY A 543 -11.27 -2.99 -25.34
CA GLY A 543 -12.58 -3.31 -25.92
C GLY A 543 -13.15 -4.63 -25.41
N SER A 544 -13.84 -5.38 -26.29
CA SER A 544 -14.52 -6.63 -25.94
C SER A 544 -13.59 -7.81 -25.62
N PHE A 545 -12.28 -7.66 -25.80
CA PHE A 545 -11.32 -8.73 -25.49
C PHE A 545 -11.03 -8.85 -23.99
N VAL A 546 -11.40 -7.85 -23.19
CA VAL A 546 -11.15 -7.81 -21.75
C VAL A 546 -12.40 -7.32 -21.02
N GLU A 547 -12.92 -8.16 -20.15
CA GLU A 547 -13.91 -7.76 -19.16
C GLU A 547 -13.19 -7.34 -17.88
N ALA A 548 -13.50 -6.15 -17.36
CA ALA A 548 -12.88 -5.62 -16.17
C ALA A 548 -13.89 -4.97 -15.23
N VAL A 549 -13.71 -5.20 -13.92
CA VAL A 549 -14.58 -4.65 -12.87
C VAL A 549 -13.75 -4.25 -11.66
N MET A 550 -14.21 -3.21 -10.94
CA MET A 550 -13.73 -2.85 -9.62
C MET A 550 -14.75 -3.24 -8.56
N LEU A 551 -14.33 -3.96 -7.54
CA LEU A 551 -15.20 -4.40 -6.45
C LEU A 551 -14.54 -4.19 -5.09
N PRO A 552 -15.26 -3.63 -4.09
CA PRO A 552 -14.79 -3.57 -2.71
C PRO A 552 -15.03 -4.93 -2.04
N ILE A 553 -13.98 -5.73 -1.96
CA ILE A 553 -14.07 -7.14 -1.55
C ILE A 553 -13.81 -7.39 -0.07
N PHE A 554 -13.34 -6.40 0.67
CA PHE A 554 -13.06 -6.49 2.11
C PHE A 554 -13.94 -5.51 2.90
N ASP A 555 -14.16 -5.83 4.18
CA ASP A 555 -14.67 -4.87 5.16
C ASP A 555 -13.71 -3.68 5.26
N PRO A 556 -14.15 -2.44 4.91
CA PRO A 556 -13.28 -1.26 4.90
C PRO A 556 -12.72 -0.89 6.28
N ILE A 557 -13.37 -1.30 7.37
CA ILE A 557 -12.89 -1.08 8.74
C ILE A 557 -11.68 -1.98 9.02
N LEU A 558 -11.74 -3.24 8.58
CA LEU A 558 -10.66 -4.20 8.76
C LEU A 558 -9.52 -3.97 7.75
N SER A 559 -9.87 -3.73 6.51
CA SER A 559 -8.91 -3.51 5.43
C SER A 559 -9.30 -2.29 4.58
N PRO A 560 -8.76 -1.11 4.88
CA PRO A 560 -9.08 0.12 4.14
C PRO A 560 -8.73 0.10 2.65
N ARG A 561 -7.78 -0.74 2.23
CA ARG A 561 -7.46 -0.99 0.81
C ARG A 561 -8.27 -2.19 0.34
N ASN A 562 -9.54 -1.96 0.09
CA ASN A 562 -10.53 -3.02 -0.08
C ASN A 562 -11.00 -3.20 -1.53
N VAL A 563 -10.57 -2.36 -2.46
CA VAL A 563 -11.00 -2.45 -3.86
C VAL A 563 -10.06 -3.38 -4.63
N ALA A 564 -10.62 -4.45 -5.16
CA ALA A 564 -9.98 -5.33 -6.12
C ALA A 564 -10.32 -4.87 -7.54
N LEU A 565 -9.31 -4.80 -8.39
CA LEU A 565 -9.45 -4.72 -9.83
C LEU A 565 -9.36 -6.14 -10.37
N ILE A 566 -10.43 -6.61 -11.01
CA ILE A 566 -10.57 -7.96 -11.53
C ILE A 566 -10.78 -7.86 -13.04
N ALA A 567 -9.95 -8.55 -13.82
CA ALA A 567 -10.11 -8.59 -15.26
C ALA A 567 -9.95 -10.02 -15.81
N LYS A 568 -10.68 -10.31 -16.89
CA LYS A 568 -10.69 -11.58 -17.59
C LYS A 568 -10.56 -11.34 -19.08
N LYS A 569 -9.84 -12.21 -19.80
CA LYS A 569 -9.84 -12.27 -21.27
C LYS A 569 -11.01 -13.10 -21.71
N VAL A 570 -11.80 -12.54 -22.64
CA VAL A 570 -12.97 -13.19 -23.25
C VAL A 570 -12.54 -14.04 -24.44
#